data_0768bd30817a56287526e4064e0b4d52
#
_entry.id   0768bd30817a56287526e4064e0b4d52
#
_cell.length_a   1.000
_cell.length_b   1.000
_cell.length_c   1.000
_cell.angle_alpha   90.00
_cell.angle_beta   90.00
_cell.angle_gamma   90.00
#
_symmetry.space_group_name_H-M   'P 1'
#
loop_
_entity.id
_entity.type
_entity.pdbx_description
1 polymer ?
#
loop_
_entity_poly.entity_id
_entity_poly.type
_entity_poly.pdbx_seq_one_letter_code
_entity_poly.pdbx_strand_id
1 'polypeptide(L)'
;MEETVFFQAGSMALILWGRAKLAGDSGVADTGAGGFDGVVLAHNLRSRAEVDALMASAATAGAEITQSARETFYGGYAGCFRDPDGHVWEIAWNPGFTLNPDGSLTLPDFGAA
;
A
#
# COMPACT_ATOMS: atom_id res chain seq x y z
N MET A 1 -5.90 -10.77 9.79
CA MET A 1 -4.89 -11.17 8.82
C MET A 1 -3.63 -11.53 9.57
N GLU A 2 -3.06 -12.66 9.25
CA GLU A 2 -1.84 -13.12 9.90
C GLU A 2 -0.69 -12.15 9.64
N GLU A 3 0.14 -11.97 10.65
CA GLU A 3 1.34 -11.13 10.61
C GLU A 3 1.06 -9.65 10.32
N THR A 4 -0.17 -9.21 10.54
CA THR A 4 -0.51 -7.78 10.40
C THR A 4 -1.27 -7.31 11.63
N VAL A 5 -0.96 -6.10 12.07
CA VAL A 5 -1.67 -5.42 13.17
C VAL A 5 -1.99 -4.00 12.69
N PHE A 6 -3.23 -3.59 12.86
CA PHE A 6 -3.73 -2.31 12.36
C PHE A 6 -4.01 -1.37 13.53
N PHE A 7 -3.55 -0.14 13.41
CA PHE A 7 -3.81 0.92 14.39
C PHE A 7 -4.45 2.11 13.69
N GLN A 8 -5.56 2.59 14.22
CA GLN A 8 -6.10 3.87 13.79
C GLN A 8 -5.25 4.98 14.44
N ALA A 9 -4.62 5.80 13.66
CA ALA A 9 -3.74 6.87 14.12
C ALA A 9 -4.29 8.21 13.63
N GLY A 10 -5.32 8.71 14.31
CA GLY A 10 -6.02 9.91 13.88
C GLY A 10 -6.68 9.70 12.52
N SER A 11 -6.30 10.48 11.52
CA SER A 11 -6.83 10.39 10.16
C SER A 11 -6.12 9.36 9.29
N MET A 12 -5.14 8.68 9.84
CA MET A 12 -4.28 7.71 9.14
C MET A 12 -4.35 6.35 9.80
N ALA A 13 -3.82 5.35 9.13
CA ALA A 13 -3.62 4.03 9.70
C ALA A 13 -2.13 3.73 9.77
N LEU A 14 -1.70 3.14 10.87
CA LEU A 14 -0.38 2.51 10.98
C LEU A 14 -0.58 1.01 10.98
N ILE A 15 0.14 0.33 10.12
CA ILE A 15 0.01 -1.12 9.99
C ILE A 15 1.38 -1.74 10.23
N LEU A 16 1.46 -2.65 11.19
CA LEU A 16 2.64 -3.46 11.39
C LEU A 16 2.46 -4.75 10.58
N TRP A 17 3.45 -5.07 9.80
CA TRP A 17 3.39 -6.14 8.81
C TRP A 17 4.66 -6.97 8.92
N GLY A 18 4.57 -8.28 8.78
CA GLY A 18 5.78 -9.10 8.73
C GLY A 18 6.71 -8.59 7.63
N ARG A 19 7.98 -8.35 7.95
CA ARG A 19 8.93 -7.70 7.03
C ARG A 19 9.03 -8.44 5.70
N ALA A 20 9.22 -9.76 5.74
CA ALA A 20 9.36 -10.55 4.51
C ALA A 20 8.08 -10.56 3.69
N LYS A 21 6.92 -10.60 4.37
CA LYS A 21 5.63 -10.55 3.70
C LYS A 21 5.41 -9.19 3.03
N LEU A 22 5.75 -8.10 3.72
CA LEU A 22 5.62 -6.76 3.15
C LEU A 22 6.51 -6.59 1.92
N ALA A 23 7.75 -7.07 1.98
CA ALA A 23 8.65 -7.03 0.83
C ALA A 23 8.06 -7.80 -0.36
N GLY A 24 7.57 -9.01 -0.12
CA GLY A 24 6.96 -9.83 -1.17
C GLY A 24 5.72 -9.18 -1.76
N ASP A 25 4.85 -8.65 -0.92
CA ASP A 25 3.61 -8.00 -1.38
C ASP A 25 3.91 -6.71 -2.16
N SER A 26 5.05 -6.08 -1.88
CA SER A 26 5.47 -4.84 -2.54
C SER A 26 6.33 -5.08 -3.79
N GLY A 27 6.71 -6.32 -4.04
CA GLY A 27 7.52 -6.67 -5.22
C GLY A 27 8.99 -6.31 -5.10
N VAL A 28 9.51 -6.25 -3.87
CA VAL A 28 10.93 -5.93 -3.62
C VAL A 28 11.60 -7.06 -2.88
N ALA A 29 12.92 -7.17 -3.08
CA ALA A 29 13.71 -8.16 -2.36
C ALA A 29 14.05 -7.64 -0.96
N ASP A 30 13.89 -8.48 0.04
CA ASP A 30 14.36 -8.20 1.39
C ASP A 30 15.76 -8.76 1.53
N THR A 31 16.75 -7.92 1.26
CA THR A 31 18.16 -8.34 1.31
C THR A 31 18.82 -8.06 2.65
N GLY A 32 18.08 -7.41 3.56
CA GLY A 32 18.61 -7.05 4.87
C GLY A 32 19.57 -5.87 4.89
N ALA A 33 20.06 -5.46 3.72
CA ALA A 33 20.99 -4.32 3.63
C ALA A 33 20.82 -3.65 2.27
N GLY A 34 20.58 -2.34 2.26
CA GLY A 34 20.51 -1.50 1.05
C GLY A 34 19.22 -1.71 0.29
N GLY A 35 18.51 -2.37 -0.10
CA GLY A 35 17.30 -2.50 -0.93
C GLY A 35 16.04 -2.05 -0.22
N PHE A 36 15.37 -2.97 0.48
CA PHE A 36 14.15 -2.67 1.20
C PHE A 36 14.46 -2.21 2.62
N ASP A 37 13.94 -1.06 3.00
CA ASP A 37 14.19 -0.48 4.33
C ASP A 37 13.10 -0.86 5.36
N GLY A 38 12.14 -1.68 4.97
CA GLY A 38 11.09 -2.13 5.88
C GLY A 38 9.90 -1.17 5.97
N VAL A 39 9.83 -0.17 5.10
CA VAL A 39 8.75 0.81 5.11
C VAL A 39 8.11 0.89 3.73
N VAL A 40 6.79 0.89 3.70
CA VAL A 40 6.01 1.18 2.49
C VAL A 40 5.01 2.27 2.84
N LEU A 41 4.99 3.31 2.02
CA LEU A 41 4.00 4.37 2.14
C LEU A 41 2.80 4.00 1.28
N ALA A 42 1.60 4.12 1.81
CA ALA A 42 0.40 3.77 1.08
C ALA A 42 -0.44 4.99 0.78
N HIS A 43 -0.92 5.07 -0.45
CA HIS A 43 -1.86 6.09 -0.89
C HIS A 43 -3.14 5.39 -1.31
N ASN A 44 -4.21 5.63 -0.56
CA ASN A 44 -5.49 4.97 -0.78
C ASN A 44 -6.38 5.80 -1.70
N LEU A 45 -6.94 5.15 -2.69
CA LEU A 45 -7.80 5.75 -3.70
C LEU A 45 -9.20 5.12 -3.62
N ARG A 46 -10.11 5.61 -4.46
CA ARG A 46 -11.53 5.30 -4.34
C ARG A 46 -12.03 4.26 -5.34
N SER A 47 -11.17 3.84 -6.28
CA SER A 47 -11.56 2.88 -7.32
C SER A 47 -10.35 2.24 -7.96
N ARG A 48 -10.57 1.11 -8.62
CA ARG A 48 -9.54 0.44 -9.43
C ARG A 48 -9.04 1.37 -10.54
N ALA A 49 -9.96 2.10 -11.16
CA ALA A 49 -9.60 3.00 -12.26
C ALA A 49 -8.65 4.09 -11.80
N GLU A 50 -8.84 4.63 -10.59
CA GLU A 50 -7.93 5.63 -10.03
C GLU A 50 -6.55 5.03 -9.76
N VAL A 51 -6.49 3.80 -9.28
CA VAL A 51 -5.20 3.10 -9.08
C VAL A 51 -4.47 2.95 -10.40
N ASP A 52 -5.16 2.46 -11.43
CA ASP A 52 -4.55 2.29 -12.75
C ASP A 52 -4.05 3.62 -13.32
N ALA A 53 -4.83 4.69 -13.17
CA ALA A 53 -4.46 6.01 -13.68
C ALA A 53 -3.21 6.56 -12.99
N LEU A 54 -3.12 6.43 -11.67
CA LEU A 54 -1.96 6.90 -10.92
C LEU A 54 -0.72 6.06 -11.23
N MET A 55 -0.87 4.75 -11.32
CA MET A 55 0.25 3.87 -11.68
C MET A 55 0.78 4.20 -13.09
N ALA A 56 -0.10 4.46 -14.03
CA ALA A 56 0.30 4.87 -15.38
C ALA A 56 1.03 6.22 -15.38
N SER A 57 0.55 7.17 -14.60
CA SER A 57 1.21 8.48 -14.44
C SER A 57 2.60 8.33 -13.83
N ALA A 58 2.74 7.49 -12.83
CA ALA A 58 4.04 7.22 -12.20
C ALA A 58 5.01 6.61 -13.20
N ALA A 59 4.58 5.63 -13.98
CA ALA A 59 5.42 5.00 -15.00
C ALA A 59 5.86 6.02 -16.06
N THR A 60 4.94 6.88 -16.51
CA THR A 60 5.26 7.93 -17.49
C THR A 60 6.27 8.92 -16.92
N ALA A 61 6.21 9.21 -15.63
CA ALA A 61 7.15 10.10 -14.95
C ALA A 61 8.51 9.45 -14.67
N GLY A 62 8.68 8.17 -14.98
CA GLY A 62 9.95 7.47 -14.83
C GLY A 62 10.08 6.65 -13.55
N ALA A 63 9.01 6.45 -12.80
CA ALA A 63 9.07 5.62 -11.61
C ALA A 63 9.34 4.16 -11.96
N GLU A 64 10.05 3.47 -11.07
CA GLU A 64 10.24 2.03 -11.18
C GLU A 64 9.01 1.32 -10.63
N ILE A 65 8.29 0.59 -11.48
CA ILE A 65 7.13 -0.20 -11.04
C ILE A 65 7.65 -1.48 -10.42
N THR A 66 7.51 -1.62 -9.10
CA THR A 66 7.98 -2.81 -8.39
C THR A 66 6.94 -3.91 -8.39
N GLN A 67 5.66 -3.53 -8.40
CA GLN A 67 4.54 -4.47 -8.48
C GLN A 67 3.46 -3.86 -9.34
N SER A 68 3.14 -4.48 -10.48
CA SER A 68 2.02 -4.04 -11.31
C SER A 68 0.71 -4.13 -10.52
N ALA A 69 -0.23 -3.24 -10.81
CA ALA A 69 -1.53 -3.24 -10.14
C ALA A 69 -2.25 -4.56 -10.39
N ARG A 70 -2.76 -5.14 -9.32
CA ARG A 70 -3.42 -6.44 -9.34
C ARG A 70 -4.40 -6.58 -8.19
N GLU A 71 -5.29 -7.53 -8.29
CA GLU A 71 -6.17 -7.85 -7.18
C GLU A 71 -5.35 -8.35 -6.00
N THR A 72 -5.74 -7.92 -4.81
CA THR A 72 -5.09 -8.32 -3.58
C THR A 72 -5.85 -9.48 -2.92
N PHE A 73 -5.18 -10.20 -2.02
CA PHE A 73 -5.80 -11.32 -1.31
C PHE A 73 -6.96 -10.90 -0.40
N TYR A 74 -7.03 -9.62 -0.05
CA TYR A 74 -8.09 -9.08 0.82
C TYR A 74 -9.23 -8.41 0.04
N GLY A 75 -9.33 -8.64 -1.26
CA GLY A 75 -10.43 -8.13 -2.08
C GLY A 75 -10.25 -6.71 -2.60
N GLY A 76 -9.07 -6.15 -2.47
CA GLY A 76 -8.73 -4.84 -3.00
C GLY A 76 -7.98 -4.91 -4.33
N TYR A 77 -7.32 -3.80 -4.67
CA TYR A 77 -6.56 -3.68 -5.91
C TYR A 77 -5.41 -2.70 -5.67
N ALA A 78 -4.20 -3.12 -5.92
CA ALA A 78 -3.03 -2.30 -5.57
C ALA A 78 -1.85 -2.56 -6.48
N GLY A 79 -1.06 -1.51 -6.70
CA GLY A 79 0.24 -1.60 -7.33
C GLY A 79 1.26 -0.84 -6.51
N CYS A 80 2.54 -1.03 -6.80
CA CYS A 80 3.62 -0.38 -6.08
C CYS A 80 4.66 0.18 -7.05
N PHE A 81 5.28 1.27 -6.64
CA PHE A 81 6.40 1.85 -7.38
C PHE A 81 7.41 2.45 -6.40
N ARG A 82 8.61 2.66 -6.90
CA ARG A 82 9.68 3.30 -6.14
C ARG A 82 9.82 4.75 -6.62
N ASP A 83 9.83 5.68 -5.67
CA ASP A 83 9.98 7.10 -6.01
C ASP A 83 11.44 7.46 -6.26
N PRO A 84 11.76 8.71 -6.68
CA PRO A 84 13.15 9.10 -6.96
C PRO A 84 14.09 8.99 -5.76
N ASP A 85 13.56 9.04 -4.54
CA ASP A 85 14.36 8.91 -3.32
C ASP A 85 14.49 7.46 -2.86
N GLY A 86 13.91 6.52 -3.59
CA GLY A 86 14.00 5.10 -3.31
C GLY A 86 12.92 4.55 -2.40
N HIS A 87 11.94 5.37 -2.02
CA HIS A 87 10.85 4.90 -1.16
C HIS A 87 9.81 4.12 -1.98
N VAL A 88 9.32 3.04 -1.40
CA VAL A 88 8.28 2.24 -2.03
C VAL A 88 6.91 2.80 -1.65
N TRP A 89 6.09 3.05 -2.66
CA TRP A 89 4.72 3.50 -2.50
C TRP A 89 3.76 2.42 -2.97
N GLU A 90 2.75 2.13 -2.14
CA GLU A 90 1.63 1.30 -2.54
C GLU A 90 0.47 2.21 -2.92
N ILE A 91 -0.05 2.03 -4.12
CA ILE A 91 -1.23 2.74 -4.61
C ILE A 91 -2.37 1.75 -4.57
N ALA A 92 -3.36 2.00 -3.71
CA ALA A 92 -4.33 0.98 -3.34
C ALA A 92 -5.76 1.50 -3.37
N TRP A 93 -6.67 0.62 -3.78
CA TRP A 93 -8.08 0.71 -3.49
C TRP A 93 -8.42 -0.47 -2.59
N ASN A 94 -8.91 -0.19 -1.38
CA ASN A 94 -9.32 -1.20 -0.42
C ASN A 94 -10.76 -0.92 0.00
N PRO A 95 -11.73 -1.71 -0.50
CA PRO A 95 -13.14 -1.47 -0.18
C PRO A 95 -13.48 -1.70 1.28
N GLY A 96 -12.60 -2.41 2.02
CA GLY A 96 -12.78 -2.63 3.45
C GLY A 96 -12.44 -1.40 4.31
N PHE A 97 -11.71 -0.44 3.75
CA PHE A 97 -11.40 0.81 4.46
C PHE A 97 -12.41 1.88 4.06
N THR A 98 -12.72 2.77 5.00
CA THR A 98 -13.52 3.95 4.69
C THR A 98 -12.61 5.11 4.38
N LEU A 99 -12.65 5.59 3.14
CA LEU A 99 -11.96 6.80 2.75
C LEU A 99 -12.98 7.93 2.77
N ASN A 100 -12.87 8.79 3.79
CA ASN A 100 -13.85 9.83 4.05
C ASN A 100 -13.75 10.95 3.00
N PRO A 101 -14.80 11.79 2.85
CA PRO A 101 -14.77 12.87 1.85
C PRO A 101 -13.59 13.83 2.00
N ASP A 102 -13.10 14.05 3.22
CA ASP A 102 -11.94 14.92 3.48
C ASP A 102 -10.59 14.25 3.23
N GLY A 103 -10.59 12.98 2.82
CA GLY A 103 -9.37 12.21 2.58
C GLY A 103 -8.85 11.45 3.79
N SER A 104 -9.49 11.60 4.95
CA SER A 104 -9.09 10.82 6.12
C SER A 104 -9.51 9.36 5.97
N LEU A 105 -8.77 8.47 6.62
CA LEU A 105 -8.98 7.03 6.55
C LEU A 105 -9.56 6.51 7.86
N THR A 106 -10.61 5.72 7.76
CA THR A 106 -11.16 5.02 8.93
C THR A 106 -11.08 3.52 8.67
N LEU A 107 -10.40 2.83 9.57
CA LEU A 107 -10.29 1.36 9.52
C LEU A 107 -11.62 0.71 9.90
N PRO A 108 -11.92 -0.47 9.34
CA PRO A 108 -13.08 -1.23 9.78
C PRO A 108 -12.86 -1.76 11.19
N ASP A 109 -13.95 -2.17 11.83
CA ASP A 109 -13.88 -2.91 13.08
C ASP A 109 -13.45 -4.35 12.75
N PHE A 110 -12.26 -4.73 13.15
CA PHE A 110 -11.75 -6.08 12.94
C PHE A 110 -12.19 -7.04 14.02
N GLY A 111 -13.23 -6.70 14.79
CA GLY A 111 -13.69 -7.54 15.88
C GLY A 111 -12.82 -7.41 17.12
N ALA A 112 -12.13 -6.31 17.29
CA ALA A 112 -11.36 -6.03 18.48
C ALA A 112 -12.30 -6.01 19.70
N ALA A 113 -11.99 -6.82 20.67
CA ALA A 113 -12.78 -6.90 21.88
C ALA A 113 -12.59 -5.64 22.73
#